data_7ac88cab551dc7181ab973261b82fb8d
#
_entry.id   7ac88cab551dc7181ab973261b82fb8d
#
_cell.length_a   1.000
_cell.length_b   1.000
_cell.length_c   1.000
_cell.angle_alpha   90.00
_cell.angle_beta   90.00
_cell.angle_gamma   90.00
#
_symmetry.space_group_name_H-M   'P 1'
#
loop_
_entity.id
_entity.type
_entity.pdbx_description
1 polymer ?
#
loop_
_entity_poly.entity_id
_entity_poly.type
_entity_poly.pdbx_seq_one_letter_code
_entity_poly.pdbx_strand_id
1 'polypeptide(L)'
;MNRGRKISGGKYHKQRKRKLFERPSQERHAILGEVKSKKLRVRSGKLKTILLKSDIANIIIKGKAQKAKILNVIETPQNRFYARQNRLLKSALIQTSLGKAKITNRPTQEGQINAILIEENK
;
A
#
# COMPACT_ATOMS: atom_id res chain seq x y z
N MET A 1 -26.18 32.09 -2.02
CA MET A 1 -25.03 32.87 -2.53
C MET A 1 -25.27 33.26 -3.97
N ASN A 2 -25.35 34.55 -4.25
CA ASN A 2 -25.40 35.06 -5.63
C ASN A 2 -23.99 34.98 -6.23
N ARG A 3 -23.81 34.13 -7.24
CA ARG A 3 -22.49 33.91 -7.89
C ARG A 3 -22.17 34.88 -9.03
N GLY A 4 -22.83 36.00 -9.08
CA GLY A 4 -22.63 36.96 -10.17
C GLY A 4 -22.93 36.39 -11.58
N ARG A 5 -22.60 37.14 -12.62
CA ARG A 5 -22.70 36.71 -14.03
C ARG A 5 -21.32 36.67 -14.67
N LYS A 6 -21.18 35.85 -15.71
CA LYS A 6 -19.99 35.83 -16.58
C LYS A 6 -19.91 37.16 -17.35
N ILE A 7 -18.73 37.48 -17.87
CA ILE A 7 -18.53 38.65 -18.75
C ILE A 7 -19.50 38.64 -19.95
N SER A 8 -19.83 37.46 -20.48
CA SER A 8 -20.83 37.25 -21.55
C SER A 8 -22.30 37.39 -21.10
N GLY A 9 -22.57 37.77 -19.83
CA GLY A 9 -23.92 37.87 -19.26
C GLY A 9 -24.54 36.55 -18.87
N GLY A 10 -23.92 35.42 -19.17
CA GLY A 10 -24.41 34.08 -18.78
C GLY A 10 -24.30 33.78 -17.29
N LYS A 11 -25.12 32.86 -16.81
CA LYS A 11 -25.09 32.42 -15.40
C LYS A 11 -24.03 31.34 -15.19
N TYR A 12 -23.40 31.34 -14.04
CA TYR A 12 -22.57 30.20 -13.59
C TYR A 12 -23.44 29.02 -13.20
N HIS A 13 -23.19 27.87 -13.79
CA HIS A 13 -23.84 26.63 -13.39
C HIS A 13 -23.18 26.06 -12.14
N LYS A 14 -24.00 25.54 -11.21
CA LYS A 14 -23.49 24.82 -10.05
C LYS A 14 -22.85 23.51 -10.51
N GLN A 15 -21.60 23.28 -10.12
CA GLN A 15 -20.97 21.97 -10.34
C GLN A 15 -21.78 20.88 -9.62
N ARG A 16 -22.08 19.79 -10.34
CA ARG A 16 -22.70 18.62 -9.72
C ARG A 16 -21.73 17.97 -8.72
N LYS A 17 -22.26 17.39 -7.66
CA LYS A 17 -21.47 16.57 -6.75
C LYS A 17 -21.00 15.29 -7.45
N ARG A 18 -19.79 14.84 -7.15
CA ARG A 18 -19.27 13.57 -7.64
C ARG A 18 -20.13 12.41 -7.12
N LYS A 19 -20.53 11.51 -8.02
CA LYS A 19 -21.21 10.26 -7.68
C LYS A 19 -20.26 9.32 -6.96
N LEU A 20 -20.78 8.32 -6.27
CA LEU A 20 -19.97 7.37 -5.49
C LEU A 20 -18.89 6.69 -6.33
N PHE A 21 -19.21 6.29 -7.55
CA PHE A 21 -18.26 5.64 -8.47
C PHE A 21 -17.19 6.59 -9.06
N GLU A 22 -17.40 7.89 -9.01
CA GLU A 22 -16.46 8.93 -9.46
C GLU A 22 -15.49 9.38 -8.36
N ARG A 23 -15.77 8.98 -7.11
CA ARG A 23 -14.90 9.34 -5.99
C ARG A 23 -13.62 8.54 -6.05
N PRO A 24 -12.45 9.15 -5.76
CA PRO A 24 -11.21 8.41 -5.63
C PRO A 24 -11.34 7.38 -4.51
N SER A 25 -10.76 6.21 -4.71
CA SER A 25 -10.68 5.20 -3.67
C SER A 25 -9.85 5.72 -2.49
N GLN A 26 -10.27 5.38 -1.27
CA GLN A 26 -9.51 5.71 -0.08
C GLN A 26 -8.14 5.03 -0.12
N GLU A 27 -7.09 5.78 0.14
CA GLU A 27 -5.75 5.24 0.25
C GLU A 27 -5.67 4.27 1.44
N ARG A 28 -5.09 3.11 1.21
CA ARG A 28 -4.90 2.07 2.22
C ARG A 28 -3.42 1.82 2.39
N HIS A 29 -2.99 1.80 3.64
CA HIS A 29 -1.60 1.54 3.99
C HIS A 29 -1.51 0.20 4.72
N ALA A 30 -0.56 -0.64 4.31
CA ALA A 30 -0.14 -1.78 5.09
C ALA A 30 0.93 -1.28 6.09
N ILE A 31 0.76 -1.60 7.36
CA ILE A 31 1.63 -1.16 8.46
C ILE A 31 2.17 -2.40 9.19
N LEU A 32 3.35 -2.30 9.76
CA LEU A 32 3.92 -3.33 10.61
C LEU A 32 3.05 -3.55 11.86
N GLY A 33 2.76 -4.79 12.21
CA GLY A 33 1.98 -5.19 13.40
C GLY A 33 1.28 -6.52 13.21
N GLU A 34 0.46 -6.92 14.16
CA GLU A 34 -0.29 -8.17 14.09
C GLU A 34 -1.07 -8.32 12.78
N VAL A 35 -1.14 -9.55 12.26
CA VAL A 35 -1.72 -9.83 10.95
C VAL A 35 -3.20 -9.43 10.91
N LYS A 36 -3.51 -8.47 10.07
CA LYS A 36 -4.88 -8.01 9.80
C LYS A 36 -5.10 -7.86 8.31
N SER A 37 -6.03 -8.65 7.78
CA SER A 37 -6.42 -8.61 6.37
C SER A 37 -7.92 -8.29 6.23
N LYS A 38 -8.32 -7.79 5.07
CA LYS A 38 -9.73 -7.53 4.74
C LYS A 38 -10.04 -8.06 3.34
N LYS A 39 -11.15 -8.77 3.21
CA LYS A 39 -11.69 -9.19 1.92
C LYS A 39 -12.60 -8.11 1.36
N LEU A 40 -12.39 -7.72 0.12
CA LEU A 40 -13.19 -6.75 -0.60
C LEU A 40 -13.81 -7.39 -1.83
N ARG A 41 -15.11 -7.16 -2.02
CA ARG A 41 -15.78 -7.53 -3.26
C ARG A 41 -15.43 -6.52 -4.36
N VAL A 42 -14.94 -7.00 -5.49
CA VAL A 42 -14.66 -6.18 -6.68
C VAL A 42 -15.83 -6.25 -7.67
N ARG A 43 -15.81 -5.41 -8.71
CA ARG A 43 -16.94 -5.27 -9.66
C ARG A 43 -17.39 -6.58 -10.31
N SER A 44 -16.46 -7.47 -10.60
CA SER A 44 -16.77 -8.80 -11.21
C SER A 44 -17.37 -9.82 -10.22
N GLY A 45 -17.69 -9.42 -8.98
CA GLY A 45 -18.13 -10.34 -7.92
C GLY A 45 -17.00 -11.14 -7.26
N LYS A 46 -15.77 -11.07 -7.76
CA LYS A 46 -14.58 -11.70 -7.16
C LYS A 46 -14.22 -11.04 -5.84
N LEU A 47 -13.64 -11.81 -4.94
CA LEU A 47 -13.12 -11.32 -3.67
C LEU A 47 -11.61 -11.03 -3.82
N LYS A 48 -11.20 -9.86 -3.34
CA LYS A 48 -9.81 -9.44 -3.26
C LYS A 48 -9.40 -9.30 -1.80
N THR A 49 -8.35 -9.99 -1.41
CA THR A 49 -7.77 -9.86 -0.07
C THR A 49 -6.77 -8.72 -0.08
N ILE A 50 -6.91 -7.80 0.87
CA ILE A 50 -5.97 -6.71 1.10
C ILE A 50 -5.34 -6.87 2.48
N LEU A 51 -4.06 -6.53 2.59
CA LEU A 51 -3.35 -6.51 3.85
C LEU A 51 -3.45 -5.11 4.47
N LEU A 52 -3.77 -5.05 5.75
CA LEU A 52 -3.78 -3.81 6.53
C LEU A 52 -2.60 -3.76 7.51
N LYS A 53 -2.28 -4.90 8.14
CA LYS A 53 -1.13 -5.05 9.03
C LYS A 53 -0.53 -6.44 8.84
N SER A 54 0.78 -6.56 9.01
CA SER A 54 1.49 -7.85 9.13
C SER A 54 2.86 -7.65 9.73
N ASP A 55 3.30 -8.65 10.48
CA ASP A 55 4.65 -8.80 10.99
C ASP A 55 5.42 -9.93 10.30
N ILE A 56 4.77 -10.66 9.37
CA ILE A 56 5.33 -11.81 8.67
C ILE A 56 5.51 -11.49 7.19
N ALA A 57 6.66 -11.84 6.63
CA ALA A 57 6.95 -11.80 5.20
C ALA A 57 7.45 -13.14 4.69
N ASN A 58 7.11 -13.47 3.44
CA ASN A 58 7.68 -14.59 2.70
C ASN A 58 8.95 -14.08 2.00
N ILE A 59 10.10 -14.59 2.40
CA ILE A 59 11.40 -14.20 1.85
C ILE A 59 11.92 -15.28 0.93
N ILE A 60 12.34 -14.91 -0.26
CA ILE A 60 12.97 -15.80 -1.22
C ILE A 60 14.48 -15.74 -1.00
N ILE A 61 15.08 -16.90 -0.64
CA ILE A 61 16.51 -17.11 -0.45
C ILE A 61 16.93 -18.25 -1.35
N LYS A 62 17.84 -18.01 -2.29
CA LYS A 62 18.37 -19.03 -3.22
C LYS A 62 17.27 -19.91 -3.85
N GLY A 63 16.15 -19.27 -4.26
CA GLY A 63 15.02 -19.94 -4.89
C GLY A 63 14.01 -20.64 -3.93
N LYS A 64 14.28 -20.66 -2.63
CA LYS A 64 13.36 -21.22 -1.62
C LYS A 64 12.67 -20.12 -0.84
N ALA A 65 11.36 -20.23 -0.65
CA ALA A 65 10.57 -19.27 0.14
C ALA A 65 10.56 -19.68 1.62
N GLN A 66 10.90 -18.75 2.50
CA GLN A 66 10.86 -18.94 3.95
C GLN A 66 10.05 -17.80 4.59
N LYS A 67 9.29 -18.11 5.64
CA LYS A 67 8.60 -17.10 6.45
C LYS A 67 9.58 -16.50 7.45
N ALA A 68 9.61 -15.18 7.49
CA ALA A 68 10.42 -14.44 8.45
C ALA A 68 9.61 -13.34 9.12
N LYS A 69 9.97 -13.03 10.35
CA LYS A 69 9.37 -11.90 11.09
C LYS A 69 10.04 -10.60 10.67
N ILE A 70 9.22 -9.59 10.40
CA ILE A 70 9.68 -8.24 10.10
C ILE A 70 9.91 -7.51 11.42
N LEU A 71 11.11 -6.97 11.59
CA LEU A 71 11.50 -6.21 12.78
C LEU A 71 11.24 -4.71 12.60
N ASN A 72 11.64 -4.18 11.44
CA ASN A 72 11.53 -2.76 11.15
C ASN A 72 11.50 -2.49 9.64
N VAL A 73 11.06 -1.29 9.24
CA VAL A 73 11.18 -0.76 7.88
C VAL A 73 12.35 0.22 7.86
N ILE A 74 13.38 -0.09 7.07
CA ILE A 74 14.61 0.71 7.00
C ILE A 74 14.37 1.93 6.12
N GLU A 75 13.89 1.69 4.90
CA GLU A 75 13.76 2.72 3.87
C GLU A 75 12.57 2.46 2.95
N THR A 76 11.97 3.53 2.47
CA THR A 76 10.91 3.50 1.44
C THR A 76 11.26 4.49 0.33
N PRO A 77 11.56 3.99 -0.91
CA PRO A 77 11.98 4.86 -2.02
C PRO A 77 10.96 5.92 -2.40
N GLN A 78 9.67 5.65 -2.17
CA GLN A 78 8.58 6.57 -2.52
C GLN A 78 8.56 7.82 -1.65
N ASN A 79 8.80 7.66 -0.35
CA ASN A 79 8.84 8.75 0.62
C ASN A 79 9.50 8.26 1.91
N ARG A 80 10.58 8.92 2.33
CA ARG A 80 11.30 8.58 3.57
C ARG A 80 10.45 8.64 4.85
N PHE A 81 9.38 9.44 4.86
CA PHE A 81 8.49 9.52 6.01
C PHE A 81 7.65 8.25 6.21
N TYR A 82 7.45 7.47 5.16
CA TYR A 82 6.71 6.20 5.25
C TYR A 82 7.49 5.13 6.03
N ALA A 83 8.81 5.13 5.95
CA ALA A 83 9.66 4.26 6.76
C ALA A 83 9.46 4.53 8.26
N ARG A 84 9.41 5.81 8.67
CA ARG A 84 9.14 6.21 10.06
C ARG A 84 7.77 5.75 10.56
N GLN A 85 6.80 5.59 9.68
CA GLN A 85 5.47 5.08 9.97
C GLN A 85 5.37 3.56 9.86
N ASN A 86 6.48 2.86 9.62
CA ASN A 86 6.55 1.42 9.39
C ASN A 86 5.57 0.93 8.31
N ARG A 87 5.43 1.70 7.21
CA ARG A 87 4.59 1.32 6.08
C ARG A 87 5.27 0.30 5.19
N LEU A 88 4.57 -0.76 4.88
CA LEU A 88 5.02 -1.87 4.05
C LEU A 88 4.54 -1.64 2.61
N LEU A 89 5.44 -1.13 1.78
CA LEU A 89 5.18 -0.76 0.39
C LEU A 89 6.04 -1.57 -0.57
N LYS A 90 5.66 -1.61 -1.84
CA LYS A 90 6.52 -2.18 -2.88
C LYS A 90 7.88 -1.47 -2.92
N SER A 91 8.94 -2.22 -3.08
CA SER A 91 10.34 -1.75 -3.08
C SER A 91 10.86 -1.20 -1.74
N ALA A 92 10.08 -1.27 -0.65
CA ALA A 92 10.58 -0.91 0.67
C ALA A 92 11.66 -1.90 1.13
N LEU A 93 12.69 -1.38 1.81
CA LEU A 93 13.72 -2.16 2.47
C LEU A 93 13.29 -2.45 3.90
N ILE A 94 13.20 -3.71 4.24
CA ILE A 94 12.78 -4.18 5.56
C ILE A 94 13.91 -4.95 6.23
N GLN A 95 14.00 -4.81 7.53
CA GLN A 95 14.83 -5.67 8.37
C GLN A 95 13.99 -6.83 8.89
N THR A 96 14.49 -8.04 8.68
CA THR A 96 13.81 -9.26 9.07
C THR A 96 14.71 -10.13 9.93
N SER A 97 14.16 -11.17 10.53
CA SER A 97 14.93 -12.16 11.31
C SER A 97 16.00 -12.89 10.48
N LEU A 98 15.88 -12.90 9.14
CA LEU A 98 16.81 -13.54 8.21
C LEU A 98 17.80 -12.57 7.56
N GLY A 99 17.68 -11.27 7.82
CA GLY A 99 18.51 -10.22 7.23
C GLY A 99 17.72 -9.13 6.55
N LYS A 100 18.39 -8.27 5.79
CA LYS A 100 17.76 -7.20 5.01
C LYS A 100 17.09 -7.76 3.77
N ALA A 101 15.85 -7.35 3.52
CA ALA A 101 15.08 -7.82 2.37
C ALA A 101 14.33 -6.66 1.68
N LYS A 102 14.10 -6.81 0.38
CA LYS A 102 13.34 -5.85 -0.43
C LYS A 102 11.97 -6.41 -0.78
N ILE A 103 10.91 -5.68 -0.48
CA ILE A 103 9.54 -6.06 -0.83
C ILE A 103 9.33 -5.96 -2.34
N THR A 104 8.84 -7.03 -2.96
CA THR A 104 8.65 -7.11 -4.42
C THR A 104 7.22 -6.87 -4.86
N ASN A 105 6.25 -7.21 -4.03
CA ASN A 105 4.82 -7.12 -4.34
C ASN A 105 4.16 -5.87 -3.74
N ARG A 106 2.85 -5.75 -3.91
CA ARG A 106 2.01 -4.71 -3.29
C ARG A 106 1.16 -5.32 -2.16
N PRO A 107 1.55 -5.23 -0.90
CA PRO A 107 0.83 -5.88 0.20
C PRO A 107 -0.65 -5.49 0.29
N THR A 108 -0.96 -4.22 0.03
CA THR A 108 -2.35 -3.72 0.05
C THR A 108 -3.22 -4.23 -1.11
N GLN A 109 -2.64 -4.87 -2.12
CA GLN A 109 -3.36 -5.41 -3.26
C GLN A 109 -3.43 -6.95 -3.24
N GLU A 110 -2.45 -7.60 -2.65
CA GLU A 110 -2.25 -9.05 -2.74
C GLU A 110 -2.50 -9.79 -1.41
N GLY A 111 -2.59 -9.04 -0.30
CA GLY A 111 -2.92 -9.61 1.00
C GLY A 111 -1.79 -10.33 1.72
N GLN A 112 -0.58 -10.33 1.15
CA GLN A 112 0.63 -10.93 1.72
C GLN A 112 1.86 -10.08 1.39
N ILE A 113 2.97 -10.34 2.07
CA ILE A 113 4.25 -9.67 1.82
C ILE A 113 5.21 -10.67 1.25
N ASN A 114 5.72 -10.40 0.05
CA ASN A 114 6.77 -11.16 -0.59
C ASN A 114 8.00 -10.28 -0.72
N ALA A 115 9.17 -10.81 -0.35
CA ALA A 115 10.42 -10.09 -0.38
C ALA A 115 11.55 -10.98 -0.87
N ILE A 116 12.61 -10.36 -1.35
CA ILE A 116 13.87 -11.01 -1.74
C ILE A 116 14.95 -10.55 -0.77
N LEU A 117 15.72 -11.48 -0.25
CA LEU A 117 16.86 -11.17 0.60
C LEU A 117 17.90 -10.38 -0.21
N ILE A 118 18.41 -9.30 0.37
CA ILE A 118 19.53 -8.55 -0.19
C ILE A 118 20.79 -9.08 0.50
N GLU A 119 21.63 -9.76 -0.24
CA GLU A 119 22.95 -10.12 0.23
C GLU A 119 23.79 -8.82 0.31
N GLU A 120 24.26 -8.48 1.48
CA GLU A 120 25.27 -7.42 1.61
C GLU A 120 26.55 -7.97 0.99
N ASN A 121 26.92 -7.45 -0.20
CA ASN A 121 28.28 -7.66 -0.69
C ASN A 121 29.24 -7.06 0.35
N LYS A 122 29.95 -7.95 1.06
CA LYS A 122 31.09 -7.57 1.90
C LYS A 122 32.21 -7.04 1.03
#